data_11facc2bc85f4bc049ecc19ff233e7e4
#
_entry.id   11facc2bc85f4bc049ecc19ff233e7e4
#
_cell.length_a   1.000
_cell.length_b   1.000
_cell.length_c   1.000
_cell.angle_alpha   90.00
_cell.angle_beta   90.00
_cell.angle_gamma   90.00
#
_symmetry.space_group_name_H-M   'P 1'
#
loop_
_entity.id
_entity.type
_entity.pdbx_description
1 polymer ?
#
loop_
_entity_poly.entity_id
_entity_poly.type
_entity_poly.pdbx_seq_one_letter_code
_entity_poly.pdbx_strand_id
1 'polypeptide(L)'
;MTIVDVQFSPAHCEWAELRDACLAADAGPFGALWVYDHLSGRTLAGGYTNLECFSLLGALAELTKRIELGTMVANVWNRQVGTLVTAAASAAIMSGRQFHLGIGAGTSPRSKFAHEQLVVAAQLADSLDERHRRVEEVLELSQRMWSRDRDESFAGFPLPSPTPTRIVGVNSVSLSEIAGRLADGINVPWHQPWRDECLAAASAEAARRERPFVRTVWTYFDEALIDPEHPERARMTDARIDRLILAELGRPPSAAQLTGP
;
A
#
# COMPACT_ATOMS: atom_id res chain seq x y z
N MET A 1 -12.60 -11.85 11.65
CA MET A 1 -11.70 -12.72 10.82
C MET A 1 -10.80 -11.81 10.00
N THR A 2 -9.49 -12.02 10.01
CA THR A 2 -8.52 -11.22 9.24
C THR A 2 -8.66 -11.52 7.74
N ILE A 3 -8.81 -10.52 6.90
CA ILE A 3 -8.84 -10.66 5.44
C ILE A 3 -7.42 -10.96 4.95
N VAL A 4 -7.25 -11.84 3.97
CA VAL A 4 -5.97 -12.10 3.31
C VAL A 4 -5.90 -11.36 2.00
N ASP A 5 -4.80 -10.65 1.81
CA ASP A 5 -4.45 -9.91 0.62
C ASP A 5 -3.14 -10.43 0.04
N VAL A 6 -2.82 -10.04 -1.18
CA VAL A 6 -1.56 -10.40 -1.82
C VAL A 6 -0.87 -9.17 -2.41
N GLN A 7 0.45 -9.16 -2.38
CA GLN A 7 1.28 -8.15 -3.02
C GLN A 7 2.28 -8.81 -3.96
N PHE A 8 2.36 -8.32 -5.20
CA PHE A 8 3.34 -8.81 -6.17
C PHE A 8 4.40 -7.77 -6.51
N SER A 9 5.59 -8.30 -6.81
CA SER A 9 6.72 -7.52 -7.31
C SER A 9 6.65 -7.42 -8.85
N PRO A 10 6.46 -6.23 -9.44
CA PRO A 10 6.51 -6.08 -10.88
C PRO A 10 7.94 -6.16 -11.47
N ALA A 11 8.97 -6.29 -10.62
CA ALA A 11 10.37 -6.27 -11.03
C ALA A 11 10.97 -7.66 -11.31
N HIS A 12 10.24 -8.74 -11.06
CA HIS A 12 10.77 -10.11 -11.13
C HIS A 12 10.20 -10.97 -12.25
N CYS A 13 9.35 -10.41 -13.11
CA CYS A 13 8.71 -11.13 -14.21
C CYS A 13 8.35 -10.18 -15.35
N GLU A 14 8.06 -10.75 -16.51
CA GLU A 14 7.49 -10.02 -17.64
C GLU A 14 6.02 -9.65 -17.36
N TRP A 15 5.55 -8.60 -18.05
CA TRP A 15 4.17 -8.13 -17.87
C TRP A 15 3.10 -9.23 -18.04
N ALA A 16 3.26 -10.11 -19.02
CA ALA A 16 2.28 -11.18 -19.26
C ALA A 16 2.15 -12.12 -18.04
N GLU A 17 3.27 -12.48 -17.40
CA GLU A 17 3.30 -13.33 -16.23
C GLU A 17 2.70 -12.63 -15.00
N LEU A 18 3.06 -11.36 -14.78
CA LEU A 18 2.48 -10.55 -13.70
C LEU A 18 0.96 -10.42 -13.87
N ARG A 19 0.50 -10.09 -15.07
CA ARG A 19 -0.92 -9.98 -15.42
C ARG A 19 -1.67 -11.29 -15.09
N ASP A 20 -1.13 -12.42 -15.51
CA ASP A 20 -1.78 -13.72 -15.32
C ASP A 20 -1.86 -14.08 -13.82
N ALA A 21 -0.82 -13.77 -13.03
CA ALA A 21 -0.84 -13.91 -11.58
C ALA A 21 -1.88 -12.98 -10.91
N CYS A 22 -1.99 -11.72 -11.38
CA CYS A 22 -3.00 -10.79 -10.87
C CYS A 22 -4.43 -11.26 -11.18
N LEU A 23 -4.67 -11.82 -12.37
CA LEU A 23 -5.97 -12.41 -12.73
C LEU A 23 -6.28 -13.67 -11.90
N ALA A 24 -5.27 -14.50 -11.60
CA ALA A 24 -5.44 -15.64 -10.70
C ALA A 24 -5.76 -15.19 -9.27
N ALA A 25 -5.12 -14.13 -8.77
CA ALA A 25 -5.44 -13.53 -7.48
C ALA A 25 -6.87 -12.94 -7.44
N ASP A 26 -7.33 -12.32 -8.55
CA ASP A 26 -8.71 -11.84 -8.66
C ASP A 26 -9.74 -12.99 -8.60
N ALA A 27 -9.41 -14.15 -9.12
CA ALA A 27 -10.23 -15.35 -9.03
C ALA A 27 -10.11 -16.09 -7.68
N GLY A 28 -9.04 -15.84 -6.94
CA GLY A 28 -8.69 -16.50 -5.68
C GLY A 28 -9.37 -15.90 -4.45
N PRO A 29 -8.96 -16.31 -3.24
CA PRO A 29 -9.60 -15.94 -1.98
C PRO A 29 -9.17 -14.55 -1.46
N PHE A 30 -8.34 -13.81 -2.16
CA PHE A 30 -7.76 -12.56 -1.70
C PHE A 30 -8.77 -11.41 -1.73
N GLY A 31 -8.71 -10.53 -0.71
CA GLY A 31 -9.51 -9.32 -0.63
C GLY A 31 -8.95 -8.19 -1.49
N ALA A 32 -7.63 -7.96 -1.44
CA ALA A 32 -6.96 -6.92 -2.19
C ALA A 32 -5.65 -7.41 -2.84
N LEU A 33 -5.29 -6.76 -3.95
CA LEU A 33 -4.02 -6.87 -4.64
C LEU A 33 -3.25 -5.56 -4.47
N TRP A 34 -2.03 -5.67 -3.95
CA TRP A 34 -1.16 -4.54 -3.66
C TRP A 34 0.05 -4.53 -4.57
N VAL A 35 0.51 -3.35 -4.91
CA VAL A 35 1.78 -3.14 -5.63
C VAL A 35 2.64 -2.13 -4.89
N TYR A 36 3.96 -2.26 -5.01
CA TYR A 36 4.88 -1.27 -4.46
C TYR A 36 5.25 -0.21 -5.51
N ASP A 37 5.87 0.87 -5.07
CA ASP A 37 6.22 2.03 -5.89
C ASP A 37 7.73 2.27 -5.94
N HIS A 38 8.46 1.28 -6.45
CA HIS A 38 9.86 1.44 -6.85
C HIS A 38 9.94 1.90 -8.31
N LEU A 39 10.94 2.72 -8.63
CA LEU A 39 11.18 3.21 -10.00
C LEU A 39 12.07 2.27 -10.82
N SER A 40 12.82 1.41 -10.15
CA SER A 40 13.77 0.48 -10.76
C SER A 40 13.79 -0.86 -10.05
N GLY A 41 13.82 -1.93 -10.79
CA GLY A 41 14.00 -3.28 -10.26
C GLY A 41 15.46 -3.61 -9.86
N ARG A 42 16.41 -2.73 -10.18
CA ARG A 42 17.85 -3.00 -9.99
C ARG A 42 18.20 -3.40 -8.55
N THR A 43 17.67 -2.71 -7.57
CA THR A 43 17.97 -2.96 -6.15
C THR A 43 17.21 -4.17 -5.59
N LEU A 44 16.02 -4.44 -6.11
CA LEU A 44 15.13 -5.50 -5.65
C LEU A 44 15.38 -6.81 -6.41
N ALA A 45 15.60 -6.73 -7.72
CA ALA A 45 15.53 -7.87 -8.61
C ALA A 45 16.79 -8.08 -9.46
N GLY A 46 17.92 -7.45 -9.09
CA GLY A 46 19.17 -7.69 -9.80
C GLY A 46 19.22 -7.14 -11.21
N GLY A 47 18.37 -6.19 -11.58
CA GLY A 47 18.42 -5.50 -12.87
C GLY A 47 17.19 -5.66 -13.77
N TYR A 48 16.12 -6.29 -13.28
CA TYR A 48 14.86 -6.38 -14.01
C TYR A 48 14.17 -5.00 -14.14
N THR A 49 13.40 -4.86 -15.23
CA THR A 49 12.54 -3.69 -15.46
C THR A 49 11.41 -3.67 -14.43
N ASN A 50 11.18 -2.50 -13.84
CA ASN A 50 10.03 -2.29 -12.95
C ASN A 50 9.00 -1.41 -13.66
N LEU A 51 7.72 -1.79 -13.56
CA LEU A 51 6.62 -1.00 -14.10
C LEU A 51 6.24 0.11 -13.12
N GLU A 52 5.90 1.29 -13.65
CA GLU A 52 5.44 2.43 -12.84
C GLU A 52 4.12 2.08 -12.14
N CYS A 53 4.05 2.37 -10.84
CA CYS A 53 3.03 1.89 -9.92
C CYS A 53 1.59 2.23 -10.35
N PHE A 54 1.30 3.49 -10.65
CA PHE A 54 -0.07 3.91 -10.99
C PHE A 54 -0.46 3.57 -12.42
N SER A 55 0.48 3.49 -13.34
CA SER A 55 0.26 2.96 -14.69
C SER A 55 -0.13 1.48 -14.63
N LEU A 56 0.57 0.70 -13.79
CA LEU A 56 0.23 -0.70 -13.53
C LEU A 56 -1.15 -0.84 -12.88
N LEU A 57 -1.44 -0.05 -11.85
CA LEU A 57 -2.74 -0.08 -11.17
C LEU A 57 -3.89 0.32 -12.11
N GLY A 58 -3.68 1.26 -13.04
CA GLY A 58 -4.65 1.60 -14.07
C GLY A 58 -4.96 0.42 -15.00
N ALA A 59 -3.94 -0.31 -15.44
CA ALA A 59 -4.13 -1.52 -16.24
C ALA A 59 -4.87 -2.62 -15.46
N LEU A 60 -4.49 -2.83 -14.19
CA LEU A 60 -5.14 -3.82 -13.32
C LEU A 60 -6.58 -3.46 -12.97
N ALA A 61 -6.90 -2.17 -12.87
CA ALA A 61 -8.26 -1.68 -12.63
C ALA A 61 -9.23 -2.14 -13.72
N GLU A 62 -8.79 -2.13 -14.97
CA GLU A 62 -9.58 -2.61 -16.12
C GLU A 62 -9.62 -4.14 -16.23
N LEU A 63 -8.51 -4.81 -15.94
CA LEU A 63 -8.36 -6.25 -16.13
C LEU A 63 -9.04 -7.08 -15.04
N THR A 64 -9.00 -6.61 -13.78
CA THR A 64 -9.59 -7.32 -12.63
C THR A 64 -11.03 -6.90 -12.38
N LYS A 65 -11.85 -7.75 -11.75
CA LYS A 65 -13.29 -7.50 -11.60
C LYS A 65 -13.77 -7.47 -10.15
N ARG A 66 -13.11 -8.20 -9.25
CA ARG A 66 -13.56 -8.39 -7.87
C ARG A 66 -12.58 -7.82 -6.85
N ILE A 67 -11.30 -8.10 -7.02
CA ILE A 67 -10.27 -7.79 -6.04
C ILE A 67 -10.09 -6.28 -5.87
N GLU A 68 -10.00 -5.80 -4.64
CA GLU A 68 -9.64 -4.41 -4.34
C GLU A 68 -8.19 -4.15 -4.77
N LEU A 69 -7.85 -2.90 -5.09
CA LEU A 69 -6.51 -2.54 -5.52
C LEU A 69 -5.87 -1.55 -4.55
N GLY A 70 -4.56 -1.62 -4.40
CA GLY A 70 -3.85 -0.68 -3.53
C GLY A 70 -2.35 -0.59 -3.77
N THR A 71 -1.76 0.43 -3.15
CA THR A 71 -0.31 0.60 -3.07
C THR A 71 0.21 0.18 -1.70
N MET A 72 1.32 -0.57 -1.64
CA MET A 72 1.99 -0.90 -0.38
C MET A 72 3.50 -0.97 -0.60
N VAL A 73 4.09 0.19 -0.48
CA VAL A 73 3.57 1.53 -0.27
C VAL A 73 3.94 2.45 -1.43
N ALA A 74 3.09 3.41 -1.79
CA ALA A 74 3.51 4.51 -2.66
C ALA A 74 4.54 5.37 -1.92
N ASN A 75 5.67 5.64 -2.56
CA ASN A 75 6.70 6.50 -2.03
C ASN A 75 6.28 7.98 -2.24
N VAL A 76 6.06 8.71 -1.15
CA VAL A 76 5.61 10.11 -1.20
C VAL A 76 6.59 11.07 -1.88
N TRP A 77 7.82 10.60 -2.18
CA TRP A 77 8.87 11.39 -2.86
C TRP A 77 9.03 11.07 -4.34
N ASN A 78 8.40 10.00 -4.86
CA ASN A 78 8.47 9.67 -6.28
C ASN A 78 7.68 10.64 -7.17
N ARG A 79 6.74 11.42 -6.59
CA ARG A 79 5.86 12.36 -7.30
C ARG A 79 5.60 13.61 -6.46
N GLN A 80 5.16 14.69 -7.10
CA GLN A 80 4.58 15.81 -6.40
C GLN A 80 3.29 15.36 -5.67
N VAL A 81 3.00 15.95 -4.49
CA VAL A 81 1.85 15.55 -3.64
C VAL A 81 0.55 15.58 -4.43
N GLY A 82 0.28 16.65 -5.17
CA GLY A 82 -0.91 16.78 -5.99
C GLY A 82 -1.02 15.70 -7.06
N THR A 83 0.10 15.35 -7.72
CA THR A 83 0.14 14.29 -8.72
C THR A 83 -0.15 12.91 -8.09
N LEU A 84 0.45 12.62 -6.91
CA LEU A 84 0.21 11.38 -6.19
C LEU A 84 -1.26 11.20 -5.81
N VAL A 85 -1.85 12.24 -5.21
CA VAL A 85 -3.26 12.22 -4.77
C VAL A 85 -4.21 12.10 -5.98
N THR A 86 -3.92 12.81 -7.08
CA THR A 86 -4.72 12.72 -8.32
C THR A 86 -4.61 11.34 -8.97
N ALA A 87 -3.40 10.75 -9.03
CA ALA A 87 -3.19 9.42 -9.60
C ALA A 87 -3.95 8.35 -8.81
N ALA A 88 -3.90 8.41 -7.47
CA ALA A 88 -4.63 7.49 -6.60
C ALA A 88 -6.15 7.62 -6.80
N ALA A 89 -6.69 8.82 -6.88
CA ALA A 89 -8.09 9.06 -7.15
C ALA A 89 -8.51 8.53 -8.54
N SER A 90 -7.67 8.71 -9.55
CA SER A 90 -7.92 8.22 -10.90
C SER A 90 -7.95 6.69 -10.95
N ALA A 91 -6.97 6.03 -10.31
CA ALA A 91 -6.95 4.56 -10.21
C ALA A 91 -8.18 4.03 -9.47
N ALA A 92 -8.62 4.70 -8.40
CA ALA A 92 -9.82 4.36 -7.66
C ALA A 92 -11.09 4.46 -8.54
N ILE A 93 -11.23 5.55 -9.31
CA ILE A 93 -12.36 5.75 -10.22
C ILE A 93 -12.37 4.68 -11.32
N MET A 94 -11.21 4.40 -11.92
CA MET A 94 -11.10 3.38 -12.98
C MET A 94 -11.41 1.98 -12.45
N SER A 95 -11.03 1.66 -11.21
CA SER A 95 -11.35 0.36 -10.62
C SER A 95 -12.83 0.20 -10.28
N GLY A 96 -13.54 1.29 -9.98
CA GLY A 96 -14.95 1.27 -9.55
C GLY A 96 -15.17 0.53 -8.21
N ARG A 97 -14.10 0.14 -7.52
CA ARG A 97 -14.11 -0.65 -6.28
C ARG A 97 -13.37 0.10 -5.17
N GLN A 98 -13.34 -0.50 -3.97
CA GLN A 98 -12.50 0.04 -2.91
C GLN A 98 -11.05 0.06 -3.36
N PHE A 99 -10.41 1.19 -3.19
CA PHE A 99 -8.99 1.41 -3.44
C PHE A 99 -8.27 1.76 -2.13
N HIS A 100 -7.04 1.30 -1.98
CA HIS A 100 -6.23 1.56 -0.80
C HIS A 100 -4.99 2.35 -1.20
N LEU A 101 -4.89 3.58 -0.74
CA LEU A 101 -3.67 4.37 -0.87
C LEU A 101 -2.77 4.10 0.34
N GLY A 102 -1.95 3.06 0.23
CA GLY A 102 -0.86 2.84 1.18
C GLY A 102 0.33 3.71 0.82
N ILE A 103 0.82 4.53 1.75
CA ILE A 103 1.93 5.45 1.55
C ILE A 103 3.07 5.19 2.54
N GLY A 104 4.28 5.46 2.11
CA GLY A 104 5.49 5.39 2.94
C GLY A 104 6.30 6.68 2.88
N ALA A 105 7.02 6.97 3.95
CA ALA A 105 7.81 8.20 4.12
C ALA A 105 9.02 8.32 3.17
N GLY A 106 9.19 7.37 2.27
CA GLY A 106 10.32 7.32 1.36
C GLY A 106 11.61 6.85 2.02
N THR A 107 12.69 6.89 1.25
CA THR A 107 14.00 6.39 1.68
C THR A 107 14.95 7.51 2.08
N SER A 108 15.89 7.19 2.98
CA SER A 108 17.02 8.09 3.27
C SER A 108 17.98 8.13 2.07
N PRO A 109 18.62 9.29 1.77
CA PRO A 109 19.65 9.39 0.74
C PRO A 109 20.84 8.41 0.93
N ARG A 110 21.02 7.90 2.14
CA ARG A 110 22.05 6.90 2.47
C ARG A 110 21.61 5.45 2.26
N SER A 111 20.34 5.23 1.92
CA SER A 111 19.81 3.89 1.67
C SER A 111 20.26 3.38 0.30
N LYS A 112 20.42 2.04 0.19
CA LYS A 112 20.63 1.40 -1.12
C LYS A 112 19.48 1.67 -2.13
N PHE A 113 18.28 1.96 -1.62
CA PHE A 113 17.11 2.28 -2.44
C PHE A 113 17.10 3.72 -2.96
N ALA A 114 17.94 4.63 -2.43
CA ALA A 114 18.02 6.01 -2.91
C ALA A 114 18.53 6.11 -4.35
N HIS A 115 19.27 5.10 -4.83
CA HIS A 115 19.85 5.12 -6.16
C HIS A 115 18.79 5.34 -7.26
N GLU A 116 17.63 4.73 -7.16
CA GLU A 116 16.59 4.85 -8.18
C GLU A 116 16.04 6.28 -8.28
N GLN A 117 15.87 6.99 -7.15
CA GLN A 117 15.45 8.39 -7.17
C GLN A 117 16.55 9.32 -7.68
N LEU A 118 17.80 9.09 -7.26
CA LEU A 118 18.94 9.92 -7.71
C LEU A 118 19.14 9.88 -9.20
N VAL A 119 19.01 8.71 -9.83
CA VAL A 119 19.19 8.54 -11.28
C VAL A 119 18.14 9.30 -12.10
N VAL A 120 16.91 9.40 -11.61
CA VAL A 120 15.82 10.11 -12.28
C VAL A 120 15.62 11.53 -11.76
N ALA A 121 16.58 12.05 -10.98
CA ALA A 121 16.54 13.38 -10.38
C ALA A 121 15.29 13.63 -9.51
N ALA A 122 14.72 12.59 -8.91
CA ALA A 122 13.67 12.75 -7.92
C ALA A 122 14.23 13.35 -6.62
N GLN A 123 13.40 14.07 -5.92
CA GLN A 123 13.78 14.67 -4.64
C GLN A 123 13.92 13.57 -3.56
N LEU A 124 14.91 13.77 -2.69
CA LEU A 124 15.10 12.98 -1.48
C LEU A 124 15.21 13.91 -0.29
N ALA A 125 14.55 13.55 0.81
CA ALA A 125 14.67 14.30 2.05
C ALA A 125 15.78 13.72 2.93
N ASP A 126 16.65 14.58 3.43
CA ASP A 126 17.75 14.21 4.33
C ASP A 126 17.27 13.87 5.74
N SER A 127 16.31 14.64 6.27
CA SER A 127 15.82 14.47 7.63
C SER A 127 14.60 13.56 7.71
N LEU A 128 14.46 12.88 8.85
CA LEU A 128 13.27 12.08 9.14
C LEU A 128 12.01 12.96 9.26
N ASP A 129 12.15 14.12 9.87
CA ASP A 129 11.05 15.06 10.07
C ASP A 129 10.48 15.57 8.73
N GLU A 130 11.36 15.85 7.76
CA GLU A 130 10.93 16.25 6.42
C GLU A 130 10.19 15.12 5.71
N ARG A 131 10.66 13.88 5.86
CA ARG A 131 9.98 12.71 5.30
C ARG A 131 8.62 12.49 5.95
N HIS A 132 8.49 12.66 7.26
CA HIS A 132 7.23 12.55 7.98
C HIS A 132 6.26 13.67 7.57
N ARG A 133 6.73 14.92 7.50
CA ARG A 133 5.92 16.05 7.03
C ARG A 133 5.35 15.81 5.62
N ARG A 134 6.12 15.19 4.73
CA ARG A 134 5.63 14.85 3.39
C ARG A 134 4.48 13.83 3.42
N VAL A 135 4.50 12.88 4.36
CA VAL A 135 3.37 11.97 4.60
C VAL A 135 2.14 12.75 5.07
N GLU A 136 2.31 13.68 6.03
CA GLU A 136 1.21 14.54 6.50
C GLU A 136 0.62 15.37 5.36
N GLU A 137 1.44 16.00 4.50
CA GLU A 137 1.00 16.76 3.32
C GLU A 137 0.12 15.91 2.37
N VAL A 138 0.50 14.66 2.11
CA VAL A 138 -0.29 13.73 1.27
C VAL A 138 -1.63 13.40 1.93
N LEU A 139 -1.63 13.11 3.24
CA LEU A 139 -2.83 12.78 3.98
C LEU A 139 -3.81 13.96 4.06
N GLU A 140 -3.30 15.16 4.34
CA GLU A 140 -4.11 16.37 4.43
C GLU A 140 -4.67 16.79 3.06
N LEU A 141 -3.85 16.74 2.00
CA LEU A 141 -4.34 17.07 0.66
C LEU A 141 -5.40 16.07 0.20
N SER A 142 -5.17 14.76 0.39
CA SER A 142 -6.15 13.75 0.03
C SER A 142 -7.47 13.90 0.80
N GLN A 143 -7.40 14.22 2.10
CA GLN A 143 -8.58 14.49 2.92
C GLN A 143 -9.39 15.65 2.37
N ARG A 144 -8.74 16.74 1.99
CA ARG A 144 -9.39 17.95 1.46
C ARG A 144 -9.94 17.72 0.05
N MET A 145 -9.15 17.10 -0.82
CA MET A 145 -9.48 16.91 -2.24
C MET A 145 -10.58 15.89 -2.47
N TRP A 146 -10.65 14.83 -1.62
CA TRP A 146 -11.63 13.76 -1.77
C TRP A 146 -12.87 13.91 -0.89
N SER A 147 -12.97 15.01 -0.12
CA SER A 147 -14.18 15.32 0.63
C SER A 147 -15.33 15.66 -0.33
N ARG A 148 -16.54 15.25 0.01
CA ARG A 148 -17.75 15.68 -0.72
C ARG A 148 -18.02 17.16 -0.55
N ASP A 149 -17.65 17.73 0.60
CA ASP A 149 -17.77 19.16 0.94
C ASP A 149 -16.45 19.91 0.65
N ARG A 150 -15.69 19.46 -0.35
CA ARG A 150 -14.41 20.04 -0.72
C ARG A 150 -14.57 21.47 -1.25
N ASP A 151 -13.52 22.27 -1.04
CA ASP A 151 -13.44 23.63 -1.57
C ASP A 151 -13.60 23.66 -3.10
N GLU A 152 -14.20 24.74 -3.62
CA GLU A 152 -14.44 24.94 -5.06
C GLU A 152 -13.15 24.94 -5.88
N SER A 153 -12.00 25.31 -5.30
CA SER A 153 -10.70 25.19 -5.96
C SER A 153 -10.35 23.76 -6.40
N PHE A 154 -11.00 22.75 -5.82
CA PHE A 154 -10.88 21.36 -6.24
C PHE A 154 -11.93 20.92 -7.28
N ALA A 155 -12.79 21.83 -7.76
CA ALA A 155 -13.70 21.52 -8.85
C ALA A 155 -12.90 21.06 -10.08
N GLY A 156 -13.35 19.97 -10.72
CA GLY A 156 -12.62 19.36 -11.85
C GLY A 156 -11.50 18.37 -11.49
N PHE A 157 -11.05 18.33 -10.23
CA PHE A 157 -10.19 17.23 -9.79
C PHE A 157 -10.99 15.93 -9.57
N PRO A 158 -10.37 14.74 -9.74
CA PRO A 158 -11.05 13.47 -9.51
C PRO A 158 -11.64 13.37 -8.10
N LEU A 159 -12.91 12.96 -8.01
CA LEU A 159 -13.60 12.67 -6.75
C LEU A 159 -13.99 11.19 -6.73
N PRO A 160 -13.17 10.33 -6.12
CA PRO A 160 -13.42 8.90 -6.11
C PRO A 160 -14.59 8.52 -5.19
N SER A 161 -15.35 7.52 -5.63
CA SER A 161 -16.41 6.90 -4.85
C SER A 161 -16.42 5.39 -5.11
N PRO A 162 -16.12 4.54 -4.11
CA PRO A 162 -15.83 4.91 -2.71
C PRO A 162 -14.52 5.71 -2.55
N THR A 163 -14.43 6.48 -1.47
CA THR A 163 -13.20 7.21 -1.13
C THR A 163 -12.08 6.22 -0.78
N PRO A 164 -10.87 6.36 -1.33
CA PRO A 164 -9.75 5.49 -1.00
C PRO A 164 -9.43 5.46 0.49
N THR A 165 -9.18 4.27 1.03
CA THR A 165 -8.64 4.12 2.39
C THR A 165 -7.16 4.50 2.39
N ARG A 166 -6.76 5.46 3.23
CA ARG A 166 -5.39 5.93 3.35
C ARG A 166 -4.68 5.17 4.45
N ILE A 167 -3.64 4.42 4.10
CA ILE A 167 -2.89 3.56 5.02
C ILE A 167 -1.43 4.02 5.03
N VAL A 168 -0.82 4.16 6.20
CA VAL A 168 0.60 4.48 6.31
C VAL A 168 1.40 3.23 6.65
N GLY A 169 2.37 2.90 5.79
CA GLY A 169 3.39 1.90 6.11
C GLY A 169 4.42 2.49 7.07
N VAL A 170 4.56 1.91 8.25
CA VAL A 170 5.39 2.47 9.32
C VAL A 170 6.52 1.54 9.75
N ASN A 171 7.57 2.15 10.31
CA ASN A 171 8.70 1.48 10.93
C ASN A 171 9.18 2.20 12.21
N SER A 172 8.38 3.12 12.74
CA SER A 172 8.67 3.87 13.97
C SER A 172 7.39 4.31 14.66
N VAL A 173 7.48 4.53 15.97
CA VAL A 173 6.37 5.04 16.80
C VAL A 173 5.91 6.41 16.31
N SER A 174 6.83 7.32 16.01
CA SER A 174 6.49 8.68 15.56
C SER A 174 5.69 8.69 14.25
N LEU A 175 6.02 7.83 13.29
CA LEU A 175 5.23 7.70 12.07
C LEU A 175 3.87 7.01 12.33
N SER A 176 3.81 6.12 13.31
CA SER A 176 2.57 5.47 13.74
C SER A 176 1.58 6.46 14.38
N GLU A 177 2.07 7.41 15.16
CA GLU A 177 1.26 8.50 15.71
C GLU A 177 0.68 9.39 14.60
N ILE A 178 1.47 9.71 13.58
CA ILE A 178 0.98 10.43 12.39
C ILE A 178 -0.12 9.64 11.68
N ALA A 179 0.10 8.33 11.47
CA ALA A 179 -0.91 7.45 10.89
C ALA A 179 -2.21 7.46 11.72
N GLY A 180 -2.10 7.33 13.04
CA GLY A 180 -3.23 7.39 13.95
C GLY A 180 -3.98 8.71 13.88
N ARG A 181 -3.29 9.86 13.79
CA ARG A 181 -3.91 11.18 13.71
C ARG A 181 -4.58 11.47 12.36
N LEU A 182 -3.99 11.08 11.24
CA LEU A 182 -4.36 11.61 9.93
C LEU A 182 -4.83 10.56 8.92
N ALA A 183 -4.38 9.29 9.03
CA ALA A 183 -4.73 8.24 8.10
C ALA A 183 -5.95 7.43 8.53
N ASP A 184 -6.43 6.55 7.67
CA ASP A 184 -7.54 5.64 7.93
C ASP A 184 -7.05 4.25 8.37
N GLY A 185 -5.72 4.05 8.34
CA GLY A 185 -5.11 2.79 8.77
C GLY A 185 -3.59 2.84 8.83
N ILE A 186 -3.03 1.74 9.32
CA ILE A 186 -1.60 1.51 9.48
C ILE A 186 -1.20 0.18 8.87
N ASN A 187 0.03 0.08 8.35
CA ASN A 187 0.64 -1.19 7.96
C ASN A 187 1.99 -1.37 8.63
N VAL A 188 2.20 -2.54 9.24
CA VAL A 188 3.47 -2.92 9.89
C VAL A 188 3.89 -4.32 9.47
N PRO A 189 5.21 -4.64 9.39
CA PRO A 189 5.65 -6.02 9.21
C PRO A 189 5.26 -6.87 10.42
N TRP A 190 4.69 -8.06 10.18
CA TRP A 190 4.17 -8.92 11.25
C TRP A 190 5.23 -9.40 12.24
N HIS A 191 6.40 -9.76 11.77
CA HIS A 191 7.46 -10.38 12.59
C HIS A 191 8.45 -9.40 13.22
N GLN A 192 8.20 -8.09 13.16
CA GLN A 192 9.09 -7.11 13.78
C GLN A 192 8.82 -6.94 15.28
N PRO A 193 9.87 -6.85 16.12
CA PRO A 193 9.71 -6.74 17.57
C PRO A 193 9.01 -5.45 18.02
N TRP A 194 9.07 -4.40 17.22
CA TRP A 194 8.42 -3.10 17.48
C TRP A 194 6.99 -3.00 16.94
N ARG A 195 6.45 -4.06 16.33
CA ARG A 195 5.10 -4.11 15.75
C ARG A 195 4.02 -3.67 16.73
N ASP A 196 3.99 -4.27 17.92
CA ASP A 196 2.93 -4.04 18.91
C ASP A 196 2.98 -2.60 19.45
N GLU A 197 4.17 -2.03 19.63
CA GLU A 197 4.35 -0.63 20.02
C GLU A 197 3.80 0.33 18.96
N CYS A 198 4.09 0.09 17.69
CA CYS A 198 3.57 0.88 16.57
C CYS A 198 2.05 0.78 16.45
N LEU A 199 1.49 -0.43 16.55
CA LEU A 199 0.04 -0.64 16.51
C LEU A 199 -0.67 0.05 17.68
N ALA A 200 -0.09 0.00 18.87
CA ALA A 200 -0.63 0.66 20.07
C ALA A 200 -0.61 2.18 19.92
N ALA A 201 0.51 2.75 19.48
CA ALA A 201 0.66 4.20 19.28
C ALA A 201 -0.36 4.73 18.26
N ALA A 202 -0.46 4.09 17.09
CA ALA A 202 -1.44 4.48 16.09
C ALA A 202 -2.88 4.35 16.58
N SER A 203 -3.20 3.26 17.28
CA SER A 203 -4.55 3.02 17.81
C SER A 203 -4.94 4.04 18.87
N ALA A 204 -4.02 4.46 19.73
CA ALA A 204 -4.25 5.48 20.75
C ALA A 204 -4.62 6.84 20.11
N GLU A 205 -3.90 7.24 19.06
CA GLU A 205 -4.22 8.47 18.32
C GLU A 205 -5.54 8.35 17.52
N ALA A 206 -5.76 7.22 16.87
CA ALA A 206 -6.98 6.98 16.11
C ALA A 206 -8.25 6.98 16.99
N ALA A 207 -8.18 6.47 18.21
CA ALA A 207 -9.29 6.44 19.15
C ALA A 207 -9.83 7.84 19.49
N ARG A 208 -9.00 8.89 19.36
CA ARG A 208 -9.40 10.29 19.62
C ARG A 208 -10.29 10.89 18.52
N ARG A 209 -10.44 10.18 17.38
CA ARG A 209 -11.11 10.72 16.19
C ARG A 209 -12.50 10.14 15.93
N GLU A 210 -12.92 9.15 16.68
CA GLU A 210 -14.23 8.47 16.55
C GLU A 210 -14.49 7.94 15.11
N ARG A 211 -13.42 7.55 14.38
CA ARG A 211 -13.52 6.98 13.03
C ARG A 211 -12.93 5.57 12.98
N PRO A 212 -13.42 4.70 12.10
CA PRO A 212 -12.81 3.39 11.88
C PRO A 212 -11.32 3.54 11.54
N PHE A 213 -10.50 2.63 12.05
CA PHE A 213 -9.07 2.59 11.80
C PHE A 213 -8.61 1.17 11.49
N VAL A 214 -8.11 0.96 10.29
CA VAL A 214 -7.74 -0.35 9.75
C VAL A 214 -6.31 -0.69 10.19
N ARG A 215 -6.14 -1.88 10.79
CA ARG A 215 -4.83 -2.44 11.16
C ARG A 215 -4.45 -3.48 10.15
N THR A 216 -3.42 -3.19 9.36
CA THR A 216 -2.89 -4.13 8.39
C THR A 216 -1.49 -4.57 8.77
N VAL A 217 -1.17 -5.80 8.48
CA VAL A 217 0.18 -6.33 8.62
C VAL A 217 0.61 -6.99 7.32
N TRP A 218 1.92 -7.07 7.11
CA TRP A 218 2.46 -7.84 6.00
C TRP A 218 3.51 -8.86 6.46
N THR A 219 3.60 -9.94 5.74
CA THR A 219 4.67 -10.94 5.83
C THR A 219 5.01 -11.45 4.44
N TYR A 220 6.10 -12.21 4.32
CA TYR A 220 6.41 -12.87 3.05
C TYR A 220 5.34 -13.87 2.67
N PHE A 221 5.16 -14.08 1.36
CA PHE A 221 4.18 -15.03 0.83
C PHE A 221 4.45 -16.43 1.38
N ASP A 222 3.44 -16.98 1.99
CA ASP A 222 3.37 -18.35 2.46
C ASP A 222 1.94 -18.84 2.17
N GLU A 223 1.83 -19.82 1.29
CA GLU A 223 0.55 -20.41 0.88
C GLU A 223 -0.25 -20.96 2.08
N ALA A 224 0.44 -21.47 3.11
CA ALA A 224 -0.22 -21.97 4.31
C ALA A 224 -1.03 -20.90 5.06
N LEU A 225 -0.64 -19.62 4.93
CA LEU A 225 -1.35 -18.50 5.55
C LEU A 225 -2.67 -18.12 4.81
N ILE A 226 -2.96 -18.72 3.68
CA ILE A 226 -4.27 -18.57 3.03
C ILE A 226 -5.34 -19.34 3.82
N ASP A 227 -4.96 -20.46 4.44
CA ASP A 227 -5.86 -21.23 5.30
C ASP A 227 -6.29 -20.41 6.53
N PRO A 228 -7.58 -20.14 6.74
CA PRO A 228 -8.08 -19.40 7.90
C PRO A 228 -7.82 -20.10 9.24
N GLU A 229 -7.62 -21.43 9.25
CA GLU A 229 -7.35 -22.21 10.44
C GLU A 229 -5.86 -22.24 10.83
N HIS A 230 -4.98 -21.64 10.04
CA HIS A 230 -3.55 -21.59 10.36
C HIS A 230 -3.30 -20.86 11.70
N PRO A 231 -2.45 -21.39 12.61
CA PRO A 231 -2.25 -20.81 13.95
C PRO A 231 -1.81 -19.33 13.95
N GLU A 232 -1.02 -18.90 12.98
CA GLU A 232 -0.63 -17.48 12.85
C GLU A 232 -1.84 -16.57 12.54
N ARG A 233 -2.84 -17.07 11.80
CA ARG A 233 -4.07 -16.34 11.53
C ARG A 233 -4.89 -16.10 12.80
N ALA A 234 -4.94 -17.09 13.70
CA ALA A 234 -5.56 -16.94 15.01
C ALA A 234 -4.86 -15.83 15.82
N ARG A 235 -3.51 -15.83 15.86
CA ARG A 235 -2.74 -14.77 16.54
C ARG A 235 -2.99 -13.38 15.97
N MET A 236 -3.13 -13.26 14.64
CA MET A 236 -3.47 -12.00 13.99
C MET A 236 -4.88 -11.53 14.37
N THR A 237 -5.83 -12.45 14.42
CA THR A 237 -7.21 -12.15 14.85
C THR A 237 -7.24 -11.69 16.31
N ASP A 238 -6.51 -12.35 17.22
CA ASP A 238 -6.37 -11.96 18.62
C ASP A 238 -5.73 -10.58 18.78
N ALA A 239 -4.75 -10.26 17.92
CA ALA A 239 -4.14 -8.94 17.82
C ALA A 239 -5.03 -7.90 17.12
N ARG A 240 -6.26 -8.27 16.74
CA ARG A 240 -7.24 -7.44 16.04
C ARG A 240 -6.69 -6.86 14.73
N ILE A 241 -5.99 -7.69 13.97
CA ILE A 241 -5.52 -7.35 12.62
C ILE A 241 -6.70 -7.54 11.65
N ASP A 242 -7.00 -6.50 10.89
CA ASP A 242 -8.09 -6.51 9.90
C ASP A 242 -7.65 -7.17 8.59
N ARG A 243 -6.41 -6.93 8.15
CA ARG A 243 -5.88 -7.44 6.87
C ARG A 243 -4.44 -7.94 7.00
N LEU A 244 -4.18 -9.10 6.41
CA LEU A 244 -2.85 -9.69 6.24
C LEU A 244 -2.44 -9.58 4.78
N ILE A 245 -1.33 -8.93 4.49
CA ILE A 245 -0.77 -8.81 3.14
C ILE A 245 0.36 -9.83 2.98
N LEU A 246 0.19 -10.79 2.10
CA LEU A 246 1.20 -11.77 1.72
C LEU A 246 2.06 -11.20 0.59
N ALA A 247 3.28 -10.77 0.90
CA ALA A 247 4.17 -10.08 -0.02
C ALA A 247 5.09 -11.09 -0.74
N GLU A 248 4.85 -11.28 -2.04
CA GLU A 248 5.79 -11.97 -2.91
C GLU A 248 6.74 -10.97 -3.55
N LEU A 249 7.98 -10.96 -3.08
CA LEU A 249 9.01 -10.04 -3.56
C LEU A 249 9.86 -10.63 -4.69
N GLY A 250 9.65 -11.89 -5.02
CA GLY A 250 10.26 -12.62 -6.12
C GLY A 250 9.33 -12.74 -7.33
N ARG A 251 9.44 -13.88 -7.99
CA ARG A 251 8.55 -14.24 -9.09
C ARG A 251 7.15 -14.55 -8.57
N PRO A 252 6.08 -14.11 -9.22
CA PRO A 252 4.72 -14.38 -8.78
C PRO A 252 4.44 -15.88 -8.58
N PRO A 253 3.64 -16.27 -7.59
CA PRO A 253 3.21 -17.66 -7.40
C PRO A 253 2.41 -18.16 -8.60
N SER A 254 2.37 -19.46 -8.78
CA SER A 254 1.55 -20.10 -9.81
C SER A 254 0.04 -19.84 -9.57
N ALA A 255 -0.76 -19.93 -10.63
CA ALA A 255 -2.21 -19.79 -10.50
C ALA A 255 -2.81 -20.80 -9.50
N ALA A 256 -2.29 -22.04 -9.45
CA ALA A 256 -2.76 -23.04 -8.50
C ALA A 256 -2.55 -22.62 -7.03
N GLN A 257 -1.41 -21.97 -6.71
CA GLN A 257 -1.14 -21.46 -5.37
C GLN A 257 -2.01 -20.24 -5.01
N LEU A 258 -2.45 -19.50 -6.01
CA LEU A 258 -3.27 -18.29 -5.81
C LEU A 258 -4.77 -18.56 -5.76
N THR A 259 -5.26 -19.64 -6.36
CA THR A 259 -6.69 -19.97 -6.36
C THR A 259 -7.11 -20.87 -5.20
N GLY A 260 -6.13 -21.44 -4.48
CA GLY A 260 -6.38 -22.40 -3.41
C GLY A 260 -6.81 -23.77 -3.95
N PRO A 261 -6.90 -24.77 -3.07
CA PRO A 261 -7.39 -26.09 -3.45
C PRO A 261 -8.88 -26.09 -3.82
#